data_1fc706490a10f779a1f0cc6a2125506b
#
_entry.id   1fc706490a10f779a1f0cc6a2125506b
#
_cell.length_a   1.000
_cell.length_b   1.000
_cell.length_c   1.000
_cell.angle_alpha   90.00
_cell.angle_beta   90.00
_cell.angle_gamma   90.00
#
_symmetry.space_group_name_H-M   'P 1'
#
loop_
_entity.id
_entity.type
_entity.pdbx_description
1 polymer ?
#
loop_
_entity_poly.entity_id
_entity_poly.type
_entity_poly.pdbx_seq_one_letter_code
_entity_poly.pdbx_strand_id
1 'polypeptide(L)'
;MGLEKILNNFKSKKILVIGDAIIDSYLWGEINRMSPEAPVPVVDVKVNQNDNRLGGAANVALNLKELGAKAILCTVIGNDSKGILFEQLMKEQGLGVEGMLISDGRKTTTKTRVIVKDRHQLRIDEEDKHPIKIEKQFLNLVIKVSKNIDAIILQDYNKGVLTKNIITKLINYANENNIPTIVDP
;
A
#
# COMPACT_ATOMS: atom_id res chain seq x y z
N MET A 1 14.47 21.47 19.70
CA MET A 1 13.20 20.82 20.14
C MET A 1 13.55 19.36 20.38
N GLY A 2 13.36 18.80 21.61
CA GLY A 2 13.77 17.43 21.92
C GLY A 2 12.93 16.39 21.16
N LEU A 3 13.51 15.21 20.86
CA LEU A 3 12.87 14.10 20.13
C LEU A 3 11.52 13.71 20.75
N GLU A 4 11.43 13.64 22.06
CA GLU A 4 10.18 13.34 22.78
C GLU A 4 9.05 14.32 22.48
N LYS A 5 9.36 15.62 22.37
CA LYS A 5 8.35 16.63 22.02
C LYS A 5 7.86 16.44 20.58
N ILE A 6 8.75 16.05 19.66
CA ILE A 6 8.39 15.74 18.28
C ILE A 6 7.46 14.53 18.24
N LEU A 7 7.83 13.42 18.89
CA LEU A 7 7.03 12.19 18.94
C LEU A 7 5.67 12.41 19.62
N ASN A 8 5.61 13.18 20.70
CA ASN A 8 4.34 13.50 21.34
C ASN A 8 3.41 14.33 20.45
N ASN A 9 3.94 15.15 19.55
CA ASN A 9 3.15 15.91 18.59
C ASN A 9 2.48 15.01 17.54
N PHE A 10 3.04 13.83 17.20
CA PHE A 10 2.40 12.90 16.25
C PHE A 10 1.01 12.44 16.70
N LYS A 11 0.79 12.27 18.01
CA LYS A 11 -0.48 11.81 18.56
C LYS A 11 -1.69 12.71 18.23
N SER A 12 -1.42 13.99 17.96
CA SER A 12 -2.45 14.97 17.57
C SER A 12 -2.62 15.09 16.08
N LYS A 13 -1.75 14.43 15.26
CA LYS A 13 -1.72 14.62 13.82
C LYS A 13 -2.58 13.61 13.08
N LYS A 14 -3.26 14.12 12.06
CA LYS A 14 -4.06 13.34 11.12
C LYS A 14 -3.44 13.47 9.74
N ILE A 15 -2.87 12.39 9.23
CA ILE A 15 -2.10 12.36 7.97
C ILE A 15 -2.86 11.53 6.93
N LEU A 16 -3.01 12.08 5.74
CA LEU A 16 -3.59 11.39 4.60
C LEU A 16 -2.47 10.82 3.74
N VAL A 17 -2.43 9.52 3.57
CA VAL A 17 -1.50 8.83 2.66
C VAL A 17 -2.29 8.42 1.42
N ILE A 18 -1.84 8.86 0.25
CA ILE A 18 -2.51 8.59 -1.02
C ILE A 18 -1.53 7.91 -1.95
N GLY A 19 -1.87 6.76 -2.51
CA GLY A 19 -0.96 6.09 -3.44
C GLY A 19 -1.23 4.61 -3.65
N ASP A 20 -0.22 3.95 -4.20
CA ASP A 20 -0.31 2.55 -4.60
C ASP A 20 -0.17 1.62 -3.39
N ALA A 21 -1.25 0.88 -3.10
CA ALA A 21 -1.23 -0.18 -2.11
C ALA A 21 -0.59 -1.45 -2.67
N ILE A 22 0.19 -2.13 -1.86
CA ILE A 22 0.90 -3.36 -2.22
C ILE A 22 0.70 -4.39 -1.10
N ILE A 23 0.56 -5.66 -1.46
CA ILE A 23 0.76 -6.79 -0.54
C ILE A 23 2.18 -7.29 -0.74
N ASP A 24 3.00 -7.23 0.30
CA ASP A 24 4.28 -7.93 0.35
C ASP A 24 4.05 -9.32 0.92
N SER A 25 4.15 -10.34 0.06
CA SER A 25 3.94 -11.76 0.41
C SER A 25 5.27 -12.50 0.46
N TYR A 26 5.43 -13.38 1.43
CA TYR A 26 6.63 -14.19 1.60
C TYR A 26 6.25 -15.66 1.61
N LEU A 27 6.81 -16.43 0.68
CA LEU A 27 6.69 -17.88 0.59
C LEU A 27 8.01 -18.51 1.07
N TRP A 28 7.96 -19.11 2.22
CA TRP A 28 9.10 -19.84 2.80
C TRP A 28 9.06 -21.28 2.35
N GLY A 29 10.18 -21.80 1.84
CA GLY A 29 10.27 -23.16 1.34
C GLY A 29 11.66 -23.75 1.35
N GLU A 30 11.75 -24.96 0.81
CA GLU A 30 13.00 -25.69 0.65
C GLU A 30 13.14 -26.16 -0.80
N ILE A 31 14.37 -26.19 -1.31
CA ILE A 31 14.70 -26.77 -2.62
C ILE A 31 15.40 -28.09 -2.35
N ASN A 32 14.71 -29.20 -2.63
CA ASN A 32 15.22 -30.54 -2.42
C ASN A 32 15.44 -31.31 -3.74
N ARG A 33 14.90 -30.79 -4.84
CA ARG A 33 14.96 -31.46 -6.15
C ARG A 33 14.86 -30.46 -7.30
N MET A 34 15.30 -30.90 -8.48
CA MET A 34 15.03 -30.23 -9.75
C MET A 34 13.72 -30.75 -10.36
N SER A 35 13.06 -29.94 -11.15
CA SER A 35 11.87 -30.36 -11.90
C SER A 35 12.25 -31.41 -12.95
N PRO A 36 11.46 -32.46 -13.16
CA PRO A 36 11.64 -33.37 -14.27
C PRO A 36 11.21 -32.77 -15.62
N GLU A 37 10.44 -31.68 -15.61
CA GLU A 37 9.88 -31.04 -16.81
C GLU A 37 10.81 -29.96 -17.40
N ALA A 38 11.67 -29.35 -16.59
CA ALA A 38 12.59 -28.30 -17.00
C ALA A 38 13.76 -28.18 -16.02
N PRO A 39 14.92 -27.62 -16.40
CA PRO A 39 16.08 -27.45 -15.52
C PRO A 39 15.88 -26.30 -14.53
N VAL A 40 14.80 -26.36 -13.74
CA VAL A 40 14.46 -25.39 -12.72
C VAL A 40 14.28 -26.06 -11.35
N PRO A 41 14.64 -25.39 -10.25
CA PRO A 41 14.42 -25.92 -8.91
C PRO A 41 12.93 -25.98 -8.58
N VAL A 42 12.53 -27.01 -7.82
CA VAL A 42 11.21 -27.11 -7.20
C VAL A 42 11.32 -26.56 -5.78
N VAL A 43 10.49 -25.57 -5.45
CA VAL A 43 10.38 -25.04 -4.09
C VAL A 43 9.18 -25.69 -3.40
N ASP A 44 9.46 -26.51 -2.41
CA ASP A 44 8.44 -27.09 -1.54
C ASP A 44 8.07 -26.06 -0.47
N VAL A 45 6.89 -25.42 -0.62
CA VAL A 45 6.44 -24.32 0.25
C VAL A 45 5.95 -24.85 1.59
N LYS A 46 6.36 -24.23 2.69
CA LYS A 46 5.89 -24.56 4.05
C LYS A 46 4.51 -23.93 4.28
N VAL A 47 3.48 -24.77 4.34
CA VAL A 47 2.06 -24.38 4.33
C VAL A 47 1.66 -23.36 5.43
N ASN A 48 2.35 -23.33 6.57
CA ASN A 48 2.03 -22.46 7.72
C ASN A 48 2.98 -21.28 7.89
N GLN A 49 3.79 -20.94 6.88
CA GLN A 49 4.78 -19.88 6.95
C GLN A 49 4.58 -18.81 5.86
N ASN A 50 3.37 -18.72 5.31
CA ASN A 50 3.03 -17.62 4.42
C ASN A 50 2.82 -16.35 5.24
N ASP A 51 3.66 -15.35 5.00
CA ASP A 51 3.59 -14.06 5.68
C ASP A 51 3.17 -13.01 4.64
N ASN A 52 2.04 -12.35 4.91
CA ASN A 52 1.53 -11.28 4.06
C ASN A 52 1.54 -9.97 4.86
N ARG A 53 2.13 -8.93 4.30
CA ARG A 53 2.27 -7.63 4.96
C ARG A 53 1.74 -6.52 4.09
N LEU A 54 1.30 -5.43 4.73
CA LEU A 54 0.98 -4.18 4.06
C LEU A 54 2.27 -3.55 3.52
N GLY A 55 2.29 -3.28 2.21
CA GLY A 55 3.40 -2.65 1.49
C GLY A 55 2.96 -1.37 0.77
N GLY A 56 3.90 -0.69 0.11
CA GLY A 56 3.65 0.56 -0.59
C GLY A 56 3.08 1.64 0.31
N ALA A 57 2.08 2.38 -0.18
CA ALA A 57 1.41 3.43 0.57
C ALA A 57 0.80 2.92 1.90
N ALA A 58 0.37 1.65 1.96
CA ALA A 58 -0.18 1.07 3.18
C ALA A 58 0.88 0.89 4.27
N ASN A 59 2.12 0.54 3.91
CA ASN A 59 3.23 0.50 4.87
C ASN A 59 3.56 1.88 5.43
N VAL A 60 3.48 2.94 4.62
CA VAL A 60 3.64 4.32 5.08
C VAL A 60 2.56 4.69 6.09
N ALA A 61 1.29 4.35 5.80
CA ALA A 61 0.19 4.58 6.73
C ALA A 61 0.36 3.81 8.05
N LEU A 62 0.84 2.57 7.99
CA LEU A 62 1.13 1.75 9.16
C LEU A 62 2.25 2.38 10.01
N ASN A 63 3.35 2.80 9.40
CA ASN A 63 4.46 3.46 10.10
C ASN A 63 4.02 4.75 10.80
N LEU A 64 3.17 5.57 10.17
CA LEU A 64 2.61 6.76 10.78
C LEU A 64 1.73 6.43 11.99
N LYS A 65 0.92 5.38 11.89
CA LYS A 65 0.10 4.88 13.00
C LYS A 65 0.98 4.42 14.17
N GLU A 66 2.04 3.66 13.91
CA GLU A 66 2.97 3.20 14.95
C GLU A 66 3.73 4.36 15.61
N LEU A 67 3.97 5.46 14.89
CA LEU A 67 4.49 6.71 15.46
C LEU A 67 3.43 7.48 16.27
N GLY A 68 2.18 7.02 16.30
CA GLY A 68 1.08 7.58 17.07
C GLY A 68 0.19 8.56 16.31
N ALA A 69 0.42 8.82 15.02
CA ALA A 69 -0.44 9.66 14.22
C ALA A 69 -1.72 8.92 13.78
N LYS A 70 -2.79 9.66 13.51
CA LYS A 70 -3.96 9.11 12.83
C LYS A 70 -3.70 9.08 11.33
N ALA A 71 -3.39 7.91 10.77
CA ALA A 71 -3.20 7.73 9.34
C ALA A 71 -4.51 7.31 8.66
N ILE A 72 -4.80 7.91 7.50
CA ILE A 72 -5.86 7.49 6.57
C ILE A 72 -5.19 7.13 5.27
N LEU A 73 -5.37 5.89 4.81
CA LEU A 73 -4.90 5.45 3.50
C LEU A 73 -5.99 5.67 2.45
N CYS A 74 -5.63 6.37 1.37
CA CYS A 74 -6.44 6.47 0.16
C CYS A 74 -5.76 5.69 -0.96
N THR A 75 -6.42 4.65 -1.44
CA THR A 75 -5.88 3.76 -2.47
C THR A 75 -6.98 3.09 -3.28
N VAL A 76 -6.58 2.41 -4.36
CA VAL A 76 -7.47 1.60 -5.20
C VAL A 76 -6.90 0.18 -5.28
N ILE A 77 -7.72 -0.79 -4.93
CA ILE A 77 -7.43 -2.23 -5.02
C ILE A 77 -8.32 -2.90 -6.07
N GLY A 78 -7.98 -4.13 -6.44
CA GLY A 78 -8.79 -4.96 -7.32
C GLY A 78 -9.99 -5.58 -6.63
N ASN A 79 -11.00 -5.96 -7.42
CA ASN A 79 -12.09 -6.83 -6.98
C ASN A 79 -11.65 -8.30 -7.13
N ASP A 80 -10.67 -8.72 -6.31
CA ASP A 80 -10.06 -10.04 -6.35
C ASP A 80 -9.76 -10.58 -4.93
N SER A 81 -9.32 -11.83 -4.84
CA SER A 81 -9.00 -12.46 -3.54
C SER A 81 -7.89 -11.74 -2.79
N LYS A 82 -6.96 -11.08 -3.50
CA LYS A 82 -5.90 -10.28 -2.90
C LYS A 82 -6.43 -8.96 -2.35
N GLY A 83 -7.46 -8.38 -2.98
CA GLY A 83 -8.17 -7.20 -2.45
C GLY A 83 -8.86 -7.50 -1.13
N ILE A 84 -9.53 -8.67 -1.03
CA ILE A 84 -10.13 -9.14 0.23
C ILE A 84 -9.06 -9.31 1.31
N LEU A 85 -7.94 -9.96 0.97
CA LEU A 85 -6.80 -10.12 1.88
C LEU A 85 -6.23 -8.78 2.31
N PHE A 86 -6.07 -7.82 1.39
CA PHE A 86 -5.57 -6.49 1.71
C PHE A 86 -6.47 -5.77 2.72
N GLU A 87 -7.80 -5.80 2.50
CA GLU A 87 -8.77 -5.22 3.44
C GLU A 87 -8.69 -5.88 4.82
N GLN A 88 -8.54 -7.20 4.87
CA GLN A 88 -8.35 -7.94 6.12
C GLN A 88 -7.08 -7.50 6.85
N LEU A 89 -5.94 -7.42 6.15
CA LEU A 89 -4.67 -6.96 6.72
C LEU A 89 -4.77 -5.53 7.27
N MET A 90 -5.47 -4.63 6.57
CA MET A 90 -5.73 -3.27 7.05
C MET A 90 -6.46 -3.29 8.40
N LYS A 91 -7.53 -4.08 8.50
CA LYS A 91 -8.33 -4.21 9.73
C LYS A 91 -7.54 -4.83 10.87
N GLU A 92 -6.76 -5.90 10.61
CA GLU A 92 -5.90 -6.57 11.59
C GLU A 92 -4.83 -5.61 12.13
N GLN A 93 -4.32 -4.73 11.29
CA GLN A 93 -3.38 -3.69 11.68
C GLN A 93 -4.06 -2.45 12.29
N GLY A 94 -5.40 -2.46 12.46
CA GLY A 94 -6.17 -1.35 13.01
C GLY A 94 -6.12 -0.07 12.16
N LEU A 95 -5.96 -0.21 10.85
CA LEU A 95 -6.09 0.87 9.87
C LEU A 95 -7.52 0.91 9.33
N GLY A 96 -8.05 2.11 9.15
CA GLY A 96 -9.37 2.32 8.55
C GLY A 96 -9.37 2.02 7.04
N VAL A 97 -10.54 1.62 6.53
CA VAL A 97 -10.75 1.31 5.10
C VAL A 97 -11.59 2.37 4.38
N GLU A 98 -11.91 3.48 5.06
CA GLU A 98 -12.76 4.55 4.56
C GLU A 98 -12.22 5.30 3.34
N GLY A 99 -10.90 5.21 3.08
CA GLY A 99 -10.23 5.81 1.93
C GLY A 99 -9.98 4.82 0.77
N MET A 100 -10.45 3.59 0.88
CA MET A 100 -10.18 2.54 -0.10
C MET A 100 -11.33 2.41 -1.11
N LEU A 101 -10.98 2.29 -2.41
CA LEU A 101 -11.92 1.92 -3.47
C LEU A 101 -11.55 0.57 -4.07
N ILE A 102 -12.56 -0.16 -4.46
CA ILE A 102 -12.44 -1.41 -5.22
C ILE A 102 -12.71 -1.09 -6.69
N SER A 103 -11.88 -1.60 -7.59
CA SER A 103 -12.01 -1.40 -9.03
C SER A 103 -12.06 -2.73 -9.75
N ASP A 104 -13.13 -2.94 -10.52
CA ASP A 104 -13.24 -4.10 -11.41
C ASP A 104 -12.21 -4.04 -12.55
N GLY A 105 -11.73 -5.21 -12.97
CA GLY A 105 -10.75 -5.33 -14.05
C GLY A 105 -9.36 -4.81 -13.72
N ARG A 106 -9.05 -4.64 -12.42
CA ARG A 106 -7.73 -4.32 -11.90
C ARG A 106 -7.28 -5.40 -10.93
N LYS A 107 -6.00 -5.74 -10.96
CA LYS A 107 -5.37 -6.62 -9.96
C LYS A 107 -4.96 -5.83 -8.73
N THR A 108 -5.13 -6.41 -7.56
CA THR A 108 -4.47 -5.92 -6.34
C THR A 108 -2.98 -6.23 -6.42
N THR A 109 -2.15 -5.20 -6.36
CA THR A 109 -0.70 -5.36 -6.50
C THR A 109 -0.14 -6.26 -5.40
N THR A 110 0.50 -7.35 -5.79
CA THR A 110 1.12 -8.30 -4.87
C THR A 110 2.55 -8.61 -5.30
N LYS A 111 3.48 -8.56 -4.37
CA LYS A 111 4.89 -8.90 -4.58
C LYS A 111 5.25 -10.10 -3.73
N THR A 112 5.25 -11.28 -4.36
CA THR A 112 5.55 -12.54 -3.67
C THR A 112 7.03 -12.87 -3.76
N ARG A 113 7.70 -12.91 -2.62
CA ARG A 113 9.12 -13.28 -2.49
C ARG A 113 9.24 -14.74 -2.07
N VAL A 114 9.91 -15.53 -2.87
CA VAL A 114 10.22 -16.93 -2.56
C VAL A 114 11.54 -16.97 -1.80
N ILE A 115 11.52 -17.47 -0.56
CA ILE A 115 12.64 -17.50 0.37
C ILE A 115 13.04 -18.97 0.62
N VAL A 116 14.31 -19.28 0.40
CA VAL A 116 14.90 -20.60 0.72
C VAL A 116 16.20 -20.35 1.48
N LYS A 117 16.34 -20.97 2.66
CA LYS A 117 17.52 -20.81 3.54
C LYS A 117 17.87 -19.33 3.77
N ASP A 118 16.84 -18.52 4.10
CA ASP A 118 16.93 -17.08 4.36
C ASP A 118 17.45 -16.23 3.18
N ARG A 119 17.40 -16.78 1.96
CA ARG A 119 17.79 -16.09 0.73
C ARG A 119 16.63 -15.97 -0.24
N HIS A 120 16.49 -14.80 -0.84
CA HIS A 120 15.58 -14.58 -1.95
C HIS A 120 16.01 -15.42 -3.15
N GLN A 121 15.12 -16.27 -3.65
CA GLN A 121 15.34 -17.04 -4.87
C GLN A 121 14.77 -16.34 -6.09
N LEU A 122 13.55 -15.86 -5.97
CA LEU A 122 12.87 -15.11 -7.02
C LEU A 122 11.75 -14.25 -6.41
N ARG A 123 11.23 -13.31 -7.19
CA ARG A 123 10.03 -12.54 -6.88
C ARG A 123 8.99 -12.70 -8.00
N ILE A 124 7.75 -12.92 -7.60
CA ILE A 124 6.60 -12.97 -8.50
C ILE A 124 5.79 -11.70 -8.27
N ASP A 125 5.62 -10.89 -9.33
CA ASP A 125 4.87 -9.64 -9.27
C ASP A 125 3.54 -9.81 -10.01
N GLU A 126 2.43 -9.67 -9.28
CA GLU A 126 1.07 -9.61 -9.80
C GLU A 126 0.62 -8.16 -9.71
N GLU A 127 0.62 -7.44 -10.83
CA GLU A 127 0.39 -6.01 -10.84
C GLU A 127 -0.19 -5.49 -12.16
N ASP A 128 -0.92 -4.37 -12.07
CA ASP A 128 -1.28 -3.54 -13.20
C ASP A 128 -0.60 -2.18 -13.06
N LYS A 129 -0.12 -1.63 -14.20
CA LYS A 129 0.56 -0.32 -14.24
C LYS A 129 -0.26 0.75 -14.96
N HIS A 130 -1.40 0.37 -15.52
CA HIS A 130 -2.27 1.33 -16.21
C HIS A 130 -2.99 2.26 -15.20
N PRO A 131 -3.28 3.49 -15.61
CA PRO A 131 -4.06 4.43 -14.82
C PRO A 131 -5.39 3.83 -14.36
N ILE A 132 -5.81 4.19 -13.14
CA ILE A 132 -7.13 3.80 -12.64
C ILE A 132 -8.24 4.43 -13.49
N LYS A 133 -9.29 3.64 -13.82
CA LYS A 133 -10.43 4.12 -14.62
C LYS A 133 -11.42 4.97 -13.80
N ILE A 134 -11.32 4.92 -12.49
CA ILE A 134 -12.25 5.55 -11.54
C ILE A 134 -11.70 6.83 -10.90
N GLU A 135 -10.87 7.59 -11.61
CA GLU A 135 -10.22 8.81 -11.09
C GLU A 135 -11.18 9.80 -10.42
N LYS A 136 -12.34 10.06 -11.06
CA LYS A 136 -13.33 11.00 -10.50
C LYS A 136 -13.88 10.52 -9.16
N GLN A 137 -14.21 9.22 -9.06
CA GLN A 137 -14.73 8.63 -7.84
C GLN A 137 -13.64 8.65 -6.74
N PHE A 138 -12.41 8.33 -7.12
CA PHE A 138 -11.26 8.34 -6.21
C PHE A 138 -11.00 9.75 -5.66
N LEU A 139 -10.94 10.78 -6.51
CA LEU A 139 -10.78 12.17 -6.09
C LEU A 139 -11.90 12.63 -5.15
N ASN A 140 -13.15 12.28 -5.45
CA ASN A 140 -14.29 12.63 -4.58
C ASN A 140 -14.15 11.97 -3.20
N LEU A 141 -13.70 10.69 -3.16
CA LEU A 141 -13.45 10.00 -1.91
C LEU A 141 -12.33 10.67 -1.11
N VAL A 142 -11.20 10.96 -1.76
CA VAL A 142 -10.05 11.64 -1.14
C VAL A 142 -10.48 12.96 -0.51
N ILE A 143 -11.19 13.81 -1.25
CA ILE A 143 -11.69 15.10 -0.75
C ILE A 143 -12.63 14.90 0.45
N LYS A 144 -13.52 13.90 0.38
CA LYS A 144 -14.45 13.60 1.48
C LYS A 144 -13.73 13.25 2.78
N VAL A 145 -12.63 12.48 2.72
CA VAL A 145 -11.89 12.05 3.91
C VAL A 145 -10.81 13.06 4.34
N SER A 146 -10.50 14.06 3.50
CA SER A 146 -9.48 15.09 3.75
C SER A 146 -9.89 16.17 4.76
N LYS A 147 -11.01 16.03 5.46
CA LYS A 147 -11.44 17.03 6.44
C LYS A 147 -10.53 16.99 7.68
N ASN A 148 -10.03 18.19 8.04
CA ASN A 148 -9.19 18.38 9.24
C ASN A 148 -7.93 17.50 9.23
N ILE A 149 -7.24 17.42 8.11
CA ILE A 149 -5.94 16.75 7.99
C ILE A 149 -4.80 17.76 8.15
N ASP A 150 -3.69 17.29 8.72
CA ASP A 150 -2.49 18.11 8.97
C ASP A 150 -1.48 18.05 7.81
N ALA A 151 -1.46 16.97 7.03
CA ALA A 151 -0.59 16.81 5.87
C ALA A 151 -1.10 15.72 4.91
N ILE A 152 -0.64 15.80 3.65
CA ILE A 152 -0.82 14.77 2.62
C ILE A 152 0.53 14.18 2.25
N ILE A 153 0.59 12.85 2.14
CA ILE A 153 1.72 12.12 1.56
C ILE A 153 1.24 11.45 0.28
N LEU A 154 1.90 11.75 -0.84
CA LEU A 154 1.69 11.08 -2.12
C LEU A 154 2.80 10.03 -2.29
N GLN A 155 2.41 8.76 -2.33
CA GLN A 155 3.32 7.62 -2.40
C GLN A 155 3.14 6.89 -3.73
N ASP A 156 4.05 7.13 -4.69
CA ASP A 156 3.96 6.63 -6.07
C ASP A 156 4.91 5.46 -6.32
N TYR A 157 4.35 4.27 -6.50
CA TYR A 157 5.08 3.08 -6.95
C TYR A 157 4.84 2.78 -8.43
N ASN A 158 4.28 3.76 -9.16
CA ASN A 158 3.96 3.63 -10.59
C ASN A 158 3.05 2.43 -10.89
N LYS A 159 2.01 2.26 -10.06
CA LYS A 159 0.96 1.24 -10.27
C LYS A 159 -0.37 1.88 -10.70
N GLY A 160 -0.35 3.17 -11.04
CA GLY A 160 -1.42 3.87 -11.74
C GLY A 160 -2.50 4.47 -10.84
N VAL A 161 -2.37 4.49 -9.52
CA VAL A 161 -3.27 5.24 -8.64
C VAL A 161 -2.98 6.74 -8.75
N LEU A 162 -1.72 7.13 -8.73
CA LEU A 162 -1.30 8.52 -8.84
C LEU A 162 -1.05 8.90 -10.31
N THR A 163 -2.13 9.25 -11.03
CA THR A 163 -2.01 9.80 -12.38
C THR A 163 -1.64 11.30 -12.32
N LYS A 164 -1.09 11.83 -13.42
CA LYS A 164 -0.79 13.28 -13.52
C LYS A 164 -1.99 14.16 -13.17
N ASN A 165 -3.21 13.76 -13.61
CA ASN A 165 -4.44 14.49 -13.31
C ASN A 165 -4.78 14.45 -11.81
N ILE A 166 -4.65 13.27 -11.19
CA ILE A 166 -4.90 13.10 -9.74
C ILE A 166 -3.88 13.92 -8.94
N ILE A 167 -2.59 13.79 -9.22
CA ILE A 167 -1.53 14.54 -8.54
C ILE A 167 -1.78 16.05 -8.63
N THR A 168 -2.04 16.56 -9.85
CA THR A 168 -2.30 18.00 -10.06
C THR A 168 -3.48 18.50 -9.24
N LYS A 169 -4.60 17.75 -9.24
CA LYS A 169 -5.79 18.14 -8.48
C LYS A 169 -5.58 18.09 -6.98
N LEU A 170 -4.84 17.08 -6.49
CA LEU A 170 -4.56 16.95 -5.06
C LEU A 170 -3.61 18.04 -4.56
N ILE A 171 -2.58 18.38 -5.35
CA ILE A 171 -1.66 19.49 -5.00
C ILE A 171 -2.41 20.82 -4.99
N ASN A 172 -3.27 21.09 -5.99
CA ASN A 172 -4.07 22.31 -6.00
C ASN A 172 -5.00 22.38 -4.78
N TYR A 173 -5.72 21.29 -4.49
CA TYR A 173 -6.56 21.19 -3.30
C TYR A 173 -5.78 21.43 -2.00
N ALA A 174 -4.60 20.83 -1.88
CA ALA A 174 -3.75 21.01 -0.71
C ALA A 174 -3.30 22.48 -0.54
N ASN A 175 -2.88 23.13 -1.64
CA ASN A 175 -2.45 24.53 -1.65
C ASN A 175 -3.61 25.47 -1.27
N GLU A 176 -4.80 25.27 -1.84
CA GLU A 176 -6.01 26.07 -1.54
C GLU A 176 -6.43 25.96 -0.07
N ASN A 177 -6.12 24.82 0.57
CA ASN A 177 -6.48 24.56 1.98
C ASN A 177 -5.28 24.71 2.94
N ASN A 178 -4.11 25.20 2.48
CA ASN A 178 -2.88 25.35 3.26
C ASN A 178 -2.42 24.03 3.91
N ILE A 179 -2.58 22.91 3.22
CA ILE A 179 -2.19 21.58 3.69
C ILE A 179 -0.81 21.24 3.11
N PRO A 180 0.23 21.02 3.92
CA PRO A 180 1.54 20.60 3.44
C PRO A 180 1.47 19.26 2.73
N THR A 181 2.19 19.14 1.62
CA THR A 181 2.24 17.94 0.79
C THR A 181 3.67 17.43 0.71
N ILE A 182 3.84 16.12 0.89
CA ILE A 182 5.09 15.40 0.73
C ILE A 182 4.89 14.42 -0.42
N VAL A 183 5.86 14.35 -1.34
CA VAL A 183 5.81 13.43 -2.49
C VAL A 183 7.02 12.50 -2.41
N ASP A 184 6.77 11.20 -2.47
CA ASP A 184 7.77 10.13 -2.58
C ASP A 184 7.50 9.38 -3.90
N PRO A 185 8.32 9.67 -4.96
CA PRO A 185 8.14 9.13 -6.29
C PRO A 185 8.65 7.70 -6.43
#